data_89b41739adceeb56baeb7f55d13c1bd6
#
_entry.id   89b41739adceeb56baeb7f55d13c1bd6
#
_cell.length_a   1.000
_cell.length_b   1.000
_cell.length_c   1.000
_cell.angle_alpha   90.00
_cell.angle_beta   90.00
_cell.angle_gamma   90.00
#
_symmetry.space_group_name_H-M   'P 1'
#
loop_
_entity.id
_entity.type
_entity.pdbx_description
1 polymer ?
#
loop_
_entity_poly.entity_id
_entity_poly.type
_entity_poly.pdbx_seq_one_letter_code
_entity_poly.pdbx_strand_id
1 'polypeptide(L)'
;MQKVERKKHGERRHGRAVGVLLCALLLAGCVIAAVLLTRKAEEKPEPGRQPVSGAIVRRNREDLESITIKPRDGESWTAVRQEDGTLELVRAEDDEVWMVDETIADMLQDAAVNLTYEDVFTEHGEEWKPQADAFGLADPLITATFRYKDRTETTVRIGNSADPEENATYYMAVDGDDRLYAVASGTVKDLSTEKTLLHPVPELQIHAALLDRITVRNGDGSVRTEWKLNGSVSDQDAAENWILTAPFTYPADYDAMKNLKDSAEKLRLGTYIGPAADESLTECGLKDPTAVLEMHLAKGSTGTVGAEGVYDVADWEERTKTLTLGKAKGEMVDYLLYEGKIYTISHFSVSTFTETEALSTAARYPVATPLNSLESVTAEAAGKEPVRYGLVRIDEEQQEDGTEKGEQNIRCLRNGEEIPYETVAAAYERMLTVTVSGKIPEGFVPQEAHTKYTFRTVSGGTHTVELCDFDGIHDAVKMDGYMLFYLIKDGMTELP
;
A
#
# COMPACT_ATOMS: atom_id res chain seq x y z
N MET A 1 -22.87 72.93 51.38
CA MET A 1 -21.83 73.28 50.40
C MET A 1 -22.10 72.48 49.15
N GLN A 2 -22.71 73.11 48.19
CA GLN A 2 -23.09 72.60 46.87
C GLN A 2 -21.97 72.91 45.88
N LYS A 3 -21.61 71.95 45.08
CA LYS A 3 -21.18 72.06 43.67
C LYS A 3 -20.25 70.89 43.33
N VAL A 4 -20.80 69.87 42.75
CA VAL A 4 -20.20 69.08 41.64
C VAL A 4 -21.19 67.98 41.20
N GLU A 5 -22.21 68.40 40.45
CA GLU A 5 -23.02 67.43 39.67
C GLU A 5 -23.65 68.16 38.48
N ARG A 6 -22.84 68.36 37.43
CA ARG A 6 -23.36 68.70 36.10
C ARG A 6 -22.25 68.58 35.05
N LYS A 7 -21.82 67.35 34.74
CA LYS A 7 -21.04 67.12 33.51
C LYS A 7 -20.91 65.60 33.12
N LYS A 8 -22.03 64.93 33.08
CA LYS A 8 -22.03 63.53 32.56
C LYS A 8 -23.27 63.15 31.72
N HIS A 9 -24.01 64.09 31.18
CA HIS A 9 -25.19 63.74 30.36
C HIS A 9 -25.08 64.06 28.87
N GLY A 10 -23.97 64.69 28.39
CA GLY A 10 -23.75 64.96 26.95
C GLY A 10 -23.12 63.86 26.12
N GLU A 11 -22.21 63.05 26.68
CA GLU A 11 -21.45 62.07 25.93
C GLU A 11 -22.19 60.75 25.65
N ARG A 12 -23.20 60.42 26.43
CA ARG A 12 -23.97 59.15 26.17
C ARG A 12 -24.97 59.24 25.01
N ARG A 13 -25.32 60.45 24.51
CA ARG A 13 -26.24 60.60 23.37
C ARG A 13 -25.56 60.48 22.02
N HIS A 14 -24.28 60.87 21.88
CA HIS A 14 -23.55 60.76 20.63
C HIS A 14 -23.09 59.29 20.33
N GLY A 15 -22.73 58.56 21.36
CA GLY A 15 -22.37 57.12 21.17
C GLY A 15 -23.55 56.23 20.75
N ARG A 16 -24.78 56.56 21.24
CA ARG A 16 -25.99 55.82 20.82
C ARG A 16 -26.40 56.17 19.38
N ALA A 17 -26.26 57.43 18.96
CA ALA A 17 -26.59 57.85 17.60
C ALA A 17 -25.64 57.24 16.56
N VAL A 18 -24.33 57.17 16.87
CA VAL A 18 -23.31 56.52 16.00
C VAL A 18 -23.53 54.99 15.93
N GLY A 19 -23.89 54.34 17.06
CA GLY A 19 -24.21 52.91 17.07
C GLY A 19 -25.46 52.57 16.23
N VAL A 20 -26.51 53.39 16.31
CA VAL A 20 -27.72 53.21 15.51
C VAL A 20 -27.45 53.44 14.03
N LEU A 21 -26.58 54.41 13.67
CA LEU A 21 -26.19 54.68 12.29
C LEU A 21 -25.36 53.49 11.70
N LEU A 22 -24.45 52.92 12.47
CA LEU A 22 -23.66 51.76 12.09
C LEU A 22 -24.53 50.50 11.89
N CYS A 23 -25.49 50.27 12.81
CA CYS A 23 -26.46 49.18 12.66
C CYS A 23 -27.38 49.35 11.43
N ALA A 24 -27.80 50.60 11.16
CA ALA A 24 -28.59 50.90 9.97
C ALA A 24 -27.83 50.71 8.66
N LEU A 25 -26.53 51.06 8.63
CA LEU A 25 -25.66 50.79 7.47
C LEU A 25 -25.38 49.31 7.26
N LEU A 26 -25.18 48.53 8.34
CA LEU A 26 -25.03 47.07 8.27
C LEU A 26 -26.31 46.39 7.79
N LEU A 27 -27.50 46.82 8.29
CA LEU A 27 -28.77 46.32 7.81
C LEU A 27 -29.04 46.68 6.35
N ALA A 28 -28.71 47.90 5.91
CA ALA A 28 -28.80 48.28 4.50
C ALA A 28 -27.84 47.47 3.64
N GLY A 29 -26.62 47.20 4.10
CA GLY A 29 -25.67 46.32 3.43
C GLY A 29 -26.17 44.87 3.30
N CYS A 30 -26.77 44.33 4.37
CA CYS A 30 -27.39 42.98 4.34
C CYS A 30 -28.62 42.92 3.41
N VAL A 31 -29.42 43.96 3.36
CA VAL A 31 -30.58 44.02 2.43
C VAL A 31 -30.11 44.15 0.99
N ILE A 32 -29.07 44.94 0.71
CA ILE A 32 -28.48 45.05 -0.64
C ILE A 32 -27.84 43.72 -1.04
N ALA A 33 -27.12 43.05 -0.14
CA ALA A 33 -26.55 41.73 -0.38
C ALA A 33 -27.66 40.67 -0.61
N ALA A 34 -28.72 40.68 0.18
CA ALA A 34 -29.87 39.78 -0.01
C ALA A 34 -30.61 40.06 -1.32
N VAL A 35 -30.77 41.34 -1.71
CA VAL A 35 -31.40 41.70 -3.01
C VAL A 35 -30.50 41.33 -4.18
N LEU A 36 -29.16 41.42 -4.05
CA LEU A 36 -28.23 40.98 -5.07
C LEU A 36 -28.19 39.45 -5.17
N LEU A 37 -28.27 38.74 -4.04
CA LEU A 37 -28.35 37.28 -4.01
C LEU A 37 -29.69 36.77 -4.56
N THR A 38 -30.81 37.42 -4.24
CA THR A 38 -32.13 37.06 -4.77
C THR A 38 -32.25 37.43 -6.25
N ARG A 39 -31.65 38.52 -6.73
CA ARG A 39 -31.60 38.83 -8.16
C ARG A 39 -30.73 37.82 -8.92
N LYS A 40 -29.62 37.33 -8.34
CA LYS A 40 -28.81 36.28 -8.92
C LYS A 40 -29.49 34.89 -8.91
N ALA A 41 -30.44 34.70 -7.97
CA ALA A 41 -31.25 33.49 -7.89
C ALA A 41 -32.53 33.54 -8.80
N GLU A 42 -32.87 34.72 -9.33
CA GLU A 42 -34.03 34.91 -10.23
C GLU A 42 -33.65 34.90 -11.71
N GLU A 43 -32.35 34.83 -12.09
CA GLU A 43 -31.97 34.33 -13.40
C GLU A 43 -32.22 32.81 -13.44
N LYS A 44 -33.50 32.44 -13.50
CA LYS A 44 -33.89 31.11 -13.94
C LYS A 44 -33.24 30.88 -15.30
N PRO A 45 -32.54 29.73 -15.49
CA PRO A 45 -32.19 29.32 -16.84
C PRO A 45 -33.47 29.34 -17.68
N GLU A 46 -33.43 29.93 -18.85
CA GLU A 46 -34.57 29.95 -19.75
C GLU A 46 -35.13 28.53 -19.88
N PRO A 47 -36.42 28.29 -19.62
CA PRO A 47 -36.95 26.95 -19.72
C PRO A 47 -37.02 26.56 -21.22
N GLY A 48 -36.07 25.75 -21.66
CA GLY A 48 -36.25 25.13 -22.95
C GLY A 48 -35.04 24.85 -23.83
N ARG A 49 -33.81 25.33 -23.50
CA ARG A 49 -32.66 24.93 -24.31
C ARG A 49 -32.19 23.55 -23.84
N GLN A 50 -32.40 22.53 -24.69
CA GLN A 50 -31.75 21.24 -24.47
C GLN A 50 -30.25 21.39 -24.76
N PRO A 51 -29.35 20.84 -23.89
CA PRO A 51 -27.91 20.82 -24.16
C PRO A 51 -27.65 20.19 -25.52
N VAL A 52 -26.80 20.81 -26.32
CA VAL A 52 -26.41 20.31 -27.64
C VAL A 52 -25.05 19.67 -27.50
N SER A 53 -25.01 18.38 -27.18
CA SER A 53 -23.77 17.61 -27.13
C SER A 53 -23.31 17.17 -28.53
N GLY A 54 -22.01 16.98 -28.68
CA GLY A 54 -21.44 16.53 -29.93
C GLY A 54 -19.95 16.23 -29.86
N ALA A 55 -19.31 16.03 -30.99
CA ALA A 55 -17.89 15.74 -31.09
C ALA A 55 -17.13 16.88 -31.75
N ILE A 56 -16.01 17.29 -31.15
CA ILE A 56 -14.98 18.15 -31.76
C ILE A 56 -14.10 17.31 -32.69
N VAL A 57 -13.65 16.15 -32.15
CA VAL A 57 -12.82 15.19 -32.87
C VAL A 57 -13.50 13.83 -32.85
N ARG A 58 -13.52 13.18 -34.02
CA ARG A 58 -13.92 11.78 -34.15
C ARG A 58 -13.01 11.14 -35.19
N ARG A 59 -11.96 10.46 -34.75
CA ARG A 59 -10.95 9.82 -35.59
C ARG A 59 -10.59 8.43 -35.03
N ASN A 60 -9.79 7.68 -35.79
CA ASN A 60 -9.22 6.44 -35.30
C ASN A 60 -7.90 6.72 -34.54
N ARG A 61 -7.56 5.90 -33.54
CA ARG A 61 -6.28 6.02 -32.81
C ARG A 61 -5.07 5.95 -33.76
N GLU A 62 -5.18 5.17 -34.83
CA GLU A 62 -4.11 5.00 -35.83
C GLU A 62 -3.80 6.28 -36.61
N ASP A 63 -4.73 7.22 -36.68
CA ASP A 63 -4.53 8.51 -37.35
C ASP A 63 -3.74 9.50 -36.48
N LEU A 64 -3.64 9.26 -35.18
CA LEU A 64 -2.91 10.13 -34.24
C LEU A 64 -1.40 10.04 -34.49
N GLU A 65 -0.72 11.19 -34.52
CA GLU A 65 0.73 11.32 -34.64
C GLU A 65 1.34 11.74 -33.28
N SER A 66 0.78 12.78 -32.64
CA SER A 66 1.29 13.26 -31.37
C SER A 66 0.24 14.00 -30.54
N ILE A 67 0.48 14.03 -29.24
CA ILE A 67 -0.26 14.79 -28.23
C ILE A 67 0.69 15.73 -27.55
N THR A 68 0.38 17.04 -27.55
CA THR A 68 1.13 18.04 -26.79
C THR A 68 0.21 18.64 -25.75
N ILE A 69 0.60 18.61 -24.50
CA ILE A 69 -0.11 19.26 -23.39
C ILE A 69 0.74 20.36 -22.79
N LYS A 70 0.12 21.53 -22.67
CA LYS A 70 0.69 22.69 -22.02
C LYS A 70 -0.25 23.12 -20.90
N PRO A 71 0.00 22.70 -19.65
CA PRO A 71 -0.73 23.20 -18.49
C PRO A 71 -0.34 24.65 -18.20
N ARG A 72 -1.24 25.42 -17.56
CA ARG A 72 -0.93 26.76 -17.04
C ARG A 72 0.16 26.68 -15.97
N ASP A 73 -0.05 25.78 -15.01
CA ASP A 73 0.88 25.51 -13.93
C ASP A 73 1.51 24.13 -14.15
N GLY A 74 2.79 24.08 -14.48
CA GLY A 74 3.49 22.83 -14.71
C GLY A 74 4.32 22.78 -15.99
N GLU A 75 4.94 21.64 -16.23
CA GLU A 75 5.83 21.42 -17.36
C GLU A 75 5.06 20.94 -18.59
N SER A 76 5.32 21.60 -19.72
CA SER A 76 4.77 21.16 -21.01
C SER A 76 5.44 19.89 -21.48
N TRP A 77 4.69 19.01 -22.12
CA TRP A 77 5.19 17.76 -22.66
C TRP A 77 4.56 17.39 -23.99
N THR A 78 5.26 16.56 -24.76
CA THR A 78 4.78 16.00 -26.03
C THR A 78 5.03 14.50 -26.02
N ALA A 79 3.99 13.73 -26.34
CA ALA A 79 4.07 12.29 -26.57
C ALA A 79 3.81 12.00 -28.05
N VAL A 80 4.63 11.15 -28.64
CA VAL A 80 4.56 10.73 -30.05
C VAL A 80 4.09 9.29 -30.11
N ARG A 81 3.10 9.02 -30.94
CA ARG A 81 2.60 7.68 -31.15
C ARG A 81 3.51 6.89 -32.07
N GLN A 82 3.92 5.70 -31.64
CA GLN A 82 4.76 4.77 -32.37
C GLN A 82 3.91 3.86 -33.28
N GLU A 83 4.57 3.11 -34.19
CA GLU A 83 3.89 2.21 -35.13
C GLU A 83 3.12 1.09 -34.42
N ASP A 84 3.62 0.61 -33.27
CA ASP A 84 2.99 -0.43 -32.46
C ASP A 84 1.82 0.08 -31.60
N GLY A 85 1.56 1.40 -31.61
CA GLY A 85 0.47 2.03 -30.89
C GLY A 85 0.83 2.60 -29.55
N THR A 86 2.04 2.38 -29.06
CA THR A 86 2.55 2.97 -27.82
C THR A 86 2.76 4.48 -27.96
N LEU A 87 2.77 5.19 -26.83
CA LEU A 87 3.18 6.60 -26.77
C LEU A 87 4.56 6.73 -26.15
N GLU A 88 5.42 7.48 -26.84
CA GLU A 88 6.75 7.85 -26.32
C GLU A 88 6.79 9.34 -25.98
N LEU A 89 7.22 9.65 -24.77
CA LEU A 89 7.44 11.04 -24.36
C LEU A 89 8.77 11.56 -24.92
N VAL A 90 8.69 12.63 -25.71
CA VAL A 90 9.88 13.30 -26.22
C VAL A 90 10.35 14.32 -25.18
N ARG A 91 11.55 14.12 -24.65
CA ARG A 91 12.22 15.08 -23.78
C ARG A 91 13.13 15.99 -24.61
N ALA A 92 12.91 17.29 -24.50
CA ALA A 92 13.71 18.28 -25.24
C ALA A 92 15.14 18.48 -24.69
N GLU A 93 15.41 18.06 -23.46
CA GLU A 93 16.65 18.45 -22.75
C GLU A 93 17.63 17.30 -22.43
N ASP A 94 17.19 16.02 -22.43
CA ASP A 94 18.03 14.90 -21.96
C ASP A 94 18.16 13.72 -22.93
N ASP A 95 17.68 13.78 -24.15
CA ASP A 95 17.64 12.67 -25.13
C ASP A 95 17.02 11.36 -24.58
N GLU A 96 16.44 11.38 -23.38
CA GLU A 96 15.82 10.20 -22.79
C GLU A 96 14.36 10.10 -23.23
N VAL A 97 14.09 9.11 -24.05
CA VAL A 97 12.74 8.78 -24.52
C VAL A 97 12.15 7.78 -23.53
N TRP A 98 10.97 8.08 -22.99
CA TRP A 98 10.28 7.11 -22.13
C TRP A 98 8.99 6.64 -22.80
N MET A 99 8.76 5.36 -22.67
CA MET A 99 7.43 4.81 -22.94
C MET A 99 6.45 5.38 -21.92
N VAL A 100 5.32 5.90 -22.38
CA VAL A 100 4.24 6.33 -21.50
C VAL A 100 3.55 5.09 -20.93
N ASP A 101 3.16 5.13 -19.65
CA ASP A 101 2.36 4.06 -19.03
C ASP A 101 1.16 3.71 -19.92
N GLU A 102 0.93 2.42 -20.14
CA GLU A 102 -0.07 1.91 -21.10
C GLU A 102 -1.48 2.43 -20.79
N THR A 103 -1.88 2.43 -19.53
CA THR A 103 -3.19 2.90 -19.10
C THR A 103 -3.37 4.40 -19.38
N ILE A 104 -2.33 5.18 -19.09
CA ILE A 104 -2.31 6.62 -19.35
C ILE A 104 -2.27 6.90 -20.87
N ALA A 105 -1.49 6.13 -21.61
CA ALA A 105 -1.41 6.24 -23.06
C ALA A 105 -2.77 5.98 -23.72
N ASP A 106 -3.49 4.96 -23.30
CA ASP A 106 -4.84 4.65 -23.78
C ASP A 106 -5.82 5.78 -23.50
N MET A 107 -5.84 6.29 -22.28
CA MET A 107 -6.70 7.40 -21.86
C MET A 107 -6.41 8.67 -22.67
N LEU A 108 -5.15 9.03 -22.87
CA LEU A 108 -4.76 10.21 -23.65
C LEU A 108 -5.08 10.06 -25.14
N GLN A 109 -4.85 8.89 -25.72
CA GLN A 109 -5.21 8.62 -27.11
C GLN A 109 -6.73 8.71 -27.31
N ASP A 110 -7.53 8.15 -26.40
CA ASP A 110 -8.99 8.28 -26.48
C ASP A 110 -9.45 9.72 -26.39
N ALA A 111 -8.90 10.52 -25.47
CA ALA A 111 -9.21 11.93 -25.37
C ALA A 111 -8.85 12.70 -26.65
N ALA A 112 -7.74 12.33 -27.31
CA ALA A 112 -7.28 12.98 -28.54
C ALA A 112 -8.11 12.64 -29.78
N VAL A 113 -8.70 11.43 -29.86
CA VAL A 113 -9.44 10.98 -31.05
C VAL A 113 -10.96 11.01 -30.89
N ASN A 114 -11.48 11.10 -29.66
CA ASN A 114 -12.91 11.12 -29.34
C ASN A 114 -13.28 12.34 -28.46
N LEU A 115 -12.71 13.50 -28.75
CA LEU A 115 -13.00 14.70 -27.97
C LEU A 115 -14.46 15.15 -28.21
N THR A 116 -15.24 15.19 -27.12
CA THR A 116 -16.65 15.57 -27.12
C THR A 116 -16.89 16.83 -26.30
N TYR A 117 -18.04 17.45 -26.54
CA TYR A 117 -18.55 18.55 -25.73
C TYR A 117 -19.96 18.25 -25.22
N GLU A 118 -20.31 18.78 -24.06
CA GLU A 118 -21.62 18.59 -23.41
C GLU A 118 -22.65 19.63 -23.87
N ASP A 119 -22.19 20.86 -24.18
CA ASP A 119 -23.05 21.95 -24.67
C ASP A 119 -22.24 23.00 -25.45
N VAL A 120 -22.91 23.89 -26.14
CA VAL A 120 -22.37 25.07 -26.81
C VAL A 120 -22.97 26.31 -26.15
N PHE A 121 -22.21 27.08 -25.42
CA PHE A 121 -22.67 28.30 -24.75
C PHE A 121 -23.03 29.41 -25.73
N THR A 122 -22.24 29.60 -26.78
CA THR A 122 -22.49 30.52 -27.89
C THR A 122 -21.81 30.02 -29.15
N GLU A 123 -22.47 30.30 -30.31
CA GLU A 123 -21.97 30.04 -31.66
C GLU A 123 -21.11 31.19 -32.21
N HIS A 124 -21.03 32.33 -31.50
CA HIS A 124 -20.49 33.58 -32.00
C HIS A 124 -19.28 34.04 -31.21
N GLY A 125 -18.12 34.11 -31.89
CA GLY A 125 -16.85 34.48 -31.25
C GLY A 125 -16.82 35.92 -30.73
N GLU A 126 -17.56 36.84 -31.36
CA GLU A 126 -17.68 38.22 -30.90
C GLU A 126 -18.32 38.38 -29.52
N GLU A 127 -19.08 37.38 -29.05
CA GLU A 127 -19.74 37.39 -27.74
C GLU A 127 -18.80 37.01 -26.59
N TRP A 128 -17.79 36.16 -26.84
CA TRP A 128 -16.94 35.65 -25.77
C TRP A 128 -15.45 36.02 -25.90
N LYS A 129 -14.88 36.11 -27.13
CA LYS A 129 -13.46 36.40 -27.35
C LYS A 129 -12.98 37.71 -26.70
N PRO A 130 -13.76 38.83 -26.73
CA PRO A 130 -13.36 40.06 -26.05
C PRO A 130 -13.29 39.96 -24.56
N GLN A 131 -13.91 38.97 -23.97
CA GLN A 131 -13.95 38.69 -22.53
C GLN A 131 -13.39 37.29 -22.18
N ALA A 132 -12.43 36.80 -22.96
CA ALA A 132 -11.83 35.48 -22.77
C ALA A 132 -11.25 35.26 -21.37
N ASP A 133 -10.79 36.32 -20.70
CA ASP A 133 -10.33 36.30 -19.30
C ASP A 133 -11.43 35.81 -18.33
N ALA A 134 -12.68 36.19 -18.55
CA ALA A 134 -13.79 35.79 -17.69
C ALA A 134 -14.03 34.27 -17.75
N PHE A 135 -13.74 33.65 -18.86
CA PHE A 135 -13.84 32.22 -19.09
C PHE A 135 -12.54 31.46 -18.75
N GLY A 136 -11.46 32.17 -18.36
CA GLY A 136 -10.13 31.58 -18.16
C GLY A 136 -9.43 31.15 -19.45
N LEU A 137 -9.86 31.64 -20.62
CA LEU A 137 -9.35 31.24 -21.94
C LEU A 137 -8.25 32.12 -22.48
N ALA A 138 -8.00 33.29 -21.85
CA ALA A 138 -6.83 34.12 -22.16
C ALA A 138 -5.56 33.52 -21.54
N ASP A 139 -5.69 32.90 -20.37
CA ASP A 139 -4.65 32.10 -19.69
C ASP A 139 -5.26 30.74 -19.30
N PRO A 140 -5.36 29.78 -20.26
CA PRO A 140 -6.10 28.55 -20.05
C PRO A 140 -5.44 27.62 -19.04
N LEU A 141 -6.24 26.87 -18.30
CA LEU A 141 -5.77 25.78 -17.41
C LEU A 141 -4.91 24.79 -18.18
N ILE A 142 -5.36 24.46 -19.42
CA ILE A 142 -4.70 23.50 -20.29
C ILE A 142 -4.83 24.00 -21.73
N THR A 143 -3.75 23.89 -22.47
CA THR A 143 -3.77 23.91 -23.94
C THR A 143 -3.34 22.52 -24.41
N ALA A 144 -4.24 21.81 -25.12
CA ALA A 144 -3.95 20.50 -25.68
C ALA A 144 -3.94 20.61 -27.22
N THR A 145 -2.89 20.07 -27.83
CA THR A 145 -2.73 20.04 -29.29
C THR A 145 -2.58 18.61 -29.76
N PHE A 146 -3.47 18.18 -30.64
CA PHE A 146 -3.48 16.84 -31.23
C PHE A 146 -3.09 16.96 -32.70
N ARG A 147 -2.01 16.30 -33.08
CA ARG A 147 -1.54 16.26 -34.48
C ARG A 147 -1.83 14.90 -35.07
N TYR A 148 -2.26 14.88 -36.34
CA TYR A 148 -2.64 13.67 -37.05
C TYR A 148 -1.76 13.43 -38.27
N LYS A 149 -1.65 12.17 -38.70
CA LYS A 149 -0.81 11.74 -39.83
C LYS A 149 -1.16 12.41 -41.17
N ASP A 150 -2.39 12.89 -41.33
CA ASP A 150 -2.83 13.68 -42.48
C ASP A 150 -2.35 15.14 -42.43
N ARG A 151 -1.53 15.49 -41.44
CA ARG A 151 -0.98 16.84 -41.15
C ARG A 151 -2.01 17.85 -40.64
N THR A 152 -3.22 17.40 -40.32
CA THR A 152 -4.16 18.26 -39.62
C THR A 152 -3.82 18.33 -38.14
N GLU A 153 -4.28 19.41 -37.50
CA GLU A 153 -4.04 19.67 -36.09
C GLU A 153 -5.34 20.19 -35.45
N THR A 154 -5.60 19.77 -34.23
CA THR A 154 -6.67 20.31 -33.39
C THR A 154 -6.07 20.82 -32.11
N THR A 155 -6.18 22.13 -31.86
CA THR A 155 -5.77 22.75 -30.61
C THR A 155 -6.99 23.18 -29.81
N VAL A 156 -7.09 22.73 -28.57
CA VAL A 156 -8.13 23.12 -27.64
C VAL A 156 -7.54 23.85 -26.44
N ARG A 157 -8.28 24.85 -25.96
CA ARG A 157 -7.97 25.60 -24.75
C ARG A 157 -9.08 25.41 -23.74
N ILE A 158 -8.75 24.94 -22.56
CA ILE A 158 -9.68 24.69 -21.47
C ILE A 158 -9.46 25.76 -20.41
N GLY A 159 -10.54 26.47 -20.08
CA GLY A 159 -10.56 27.57 -19.13
C GLY A 159 -11.11 27.20 -17.76
N ASN A 160 -11.80 28.13 -17.12
CA ASN A 160 -12.38 27.97 -15.81
C ASN A 160 -13.56 26.97 -15.80
N SER A 161 -13.95 26.48 -14.59
CA SER A 161 -15.19 25.74 -14.44
C SER A 161 -16.39 26.62 -14.85
N ALA A 162 -17.27 26.05 -15.67
CA ALA A 162 -18.53 26.67 -16.06
C ALA A 162 -19.62 26.49 -15.00
N ASP A 163 -19.43 25.51 -14.11
CA ASP A 163 -20.25 25.25 -12.94
C ASP A 163 -19.36 25.19 -11.69
N PRO A 164 -19.15 26.34 -10.99
CA PRO A 164 -18.27 26.38 -9.83
C PRO A 164 -18.76 25.59 -8.61
N GLU A 165 -20.05 25.23 -8.56
CA GLU A 165 -20.61 24.48 -7.43
C GLU A 165 -20.38 22.96 -7.60
N GLU A 166 -20.58 22.45 -8.79
CA GLU A 166 -20.45 21.01 -9.08
C GLU A 166 -19.13 20.68 -9.77
N ASN A 167 -18.45 21.63 -10.41
CA ASN A 167 -17.27 21.43 -11.28
C ASN A 167 -17.47 20.33 -12.33
N ALA A 168 -18.69 20.19 -12.81
CA ALA A 168 -19.07 19.14 -13.74
C ALA A 168 -18.61 19.45 -15.17
N THR A 169 -18.54 20.74 -15.54
CA THR A 169 -18.17 21.22 -16.86
C THR A 169 -17.21 22.40 -16.81
N TYR A 170 -16.43 22.57 -17.87
CA TYR A 170 -15.45 23.63 -18.05
C TYR A 170 -15.65 24.33 -19.40
N TYR A 171 -15.27 25.61 -19.47
CA TYR A 171 -15.23 26.32 -20.73
C TYR A 171 -14.13 25.80 -21.64
N MET A 172 -14.44 25.57 -22.90
CA MET A 172 -13.48 25.10 -23.89
C MET A 172 -13.63 25.90 -25.19
N ALA A 173 -12.50 26.30 -25.76
CA ALA A 173 -12.40 26.87 -27.09
C ALA A 173 -11.51 26.00 -27.99
N VAL A 174 -11.86 25.92 -29.26
CA VAL A 174 -11.11 25.22 -30.31
C VAL A 174 -10.49 26.25 -31.24
N ASP A 175 -9.22 26.12 -31.56
CA ASP A 175 -8.58 27.07 -32.49
C ASP A 175 -9.17 26.95 -33.88
N GLY A 176 -9.53 28.12 -34.44
CA GLY A 176 -10.23 28.19 -35.73
C GLY A 176 -11.75 28.03 -35.67
N ASP A 177 -12.33 27.85 -34.47
CA ASP A 177 -13.78 27.80 -34.25
C ASP A 177 -14.25 29.05 -33.48
N ASP A 178 -15.43 29.55 -33.76
CA ASP A 178 -16.01 30.70 -33.09
C ASP A 178 -16.90 30.33 -31.89
N ARG A 179 -17.19 29.05 -31.71
CA ARG A 179 -18.05 28.53 -30.64
C ARG A 179 -17.32 28.46 -29.30
N LEU A 180 -18.06 28.68 -28.23
CA LEU A 180 -17.65 28.43 -26.87
C LEU A 180 -18.35 27.19 -26.35
N TYR A 181 -17.60 26.18 -25.97
CA TYR A 181 -18.10 24.87 -25.59
C TYR A 181 -18.07 24.64 -24.07
N ALA A 182 -18.92 23.73 -23.61
CA ALA A 182 -18.82 23.07 -22.33
C ALA A 182 -18.16 21.69 -22.52
N VAL A 183 -17.06 21.41 -21.84
CA VAL A 183 -16.40 20.09 -21.81
C VAL A 183 -16.56 19.46 -20.44
N ALA A 184 -16.74 18.15 -20.39
CA ALA A 184 -16.88 17.39 -19.14
C ALA A 184 -15.60 17.42 -18.30
N SER A 185 -15.74 17.46 -16.97
CA SER A 185 -14.62 17.42 -16.03
C SER A 185 -13.75 16.17 -16.17
N GLY A 186 -14.31 15.04 -16.61
CA GLY A 186 -13.54 13.82 -16.91
C GLY A 186 -12.47 14.08 -17.97
N THR A 187 -12.85 14.65 -19.11
CA THR A 187 -11.92 15.02 -20.20
C THR A 187 -10.86 16.02 -19.73
N VAL A 188 -11.26 16.99 -18.88
CA VAL A 188 -10.32 17.96 -18.31
C VAL A 188 -9.30 17.24 -17.43
N LYS A 189 -9.73 16.32 -16.57
CA LYS A 189 -8.86 15.50 -15.72
C LYS A 189 -7.87 14.69 -16.56
N ASP A 190 -8.33 14.04 -17.62
CA ASP A 190 -7.47 13.24 -18.50
C ASP A 190 -6.40 14.10 -19.17
N LEU A 191 -6.76 15.28 -19.66
CA LEU A 191 -5.83 16.21 -20.28
C LEU A 191 -4.98 17.01 -19.28
N SER A 192 -5.31 16.97 -17.97
CA SER A 192 -4.51 17.57 -16.89
C SER A 192 -3.42 16.65 -16.38
N THR A 193 -3.17 15.51 -17.03
CA THR A 193 -2.17 14.54 -16.57
C THR A 193 -0.78 15.17 -16.49
N GLU A 194 -0.21 15.15 -15.29
CA GLU A 194 1.14 15.66 -15.03
C GLU A 194 2.19 14.78 -15.72
N LYS A 195 3.29 15.37 -16.18
CA LYS A 195 4.38 14.69 -16.88
C LYS A 195 4.94 13.50 -16.07
N THR A 196 5.06 13.65 -14.76
CA THR A 196 5.54 12.59 -13.85
C THR A 196 4.65 11.35 -13.84
N LEU A 197 3.34 11.52 -14.07
CA LEU A 197 2.39 10.40 -14.14
C LEU A 197 2.49 9.61 -15.44
N LEU A 198 3.12 10.17 -16.48
CA LEU A 198 3.34 9.46 -17.74
C LEU A 198 4.39 8.36 -17.63
N HIS A 199 5.28 8.45 -16.64
CA HIS A 199 6.35 7.46 -16.48
C HIS A 199 5.77 6.14 -15.96
N PRO A 200 6.04 5.00 -16.64
CA PRO A 200 5.59 3.71 -16.17
C PRO A 200 6.23 3.38 -14.81
N VAL A 201 5.40 2.85 -13.93
CA VAL A 201 5.83 2.42 -12.61
C VAL A 201 6.09 0.92 -12.64
N PRO A 202 7.34 0.46 -12.43
CA PRO A 202 7.64 -0.96 -12.51
C PRO A 202 7.02 -1.73 -11.35
N GLU A 203 6.60 -2.96 -11.62
CA GLU A 203 6.22 -3.88 -10.58
C GLU A 203 7.45 -4.41 -9.84
N LEU A 204 7.37 -4.52 -8.52
CA LEU A 204 8.46 -5.07 -7.71
C LEU A 204 8.65 -6.58 -7.91
N GLN A 205 7.62 -7.28 -8.39
CA GLN A 205 7.64 -8.72 -8.64
C GLN A 205 8.16 -9.52 -7.43
N ILE A 206 7.67 -9.19 -6.25
CA ILE A 206 7.98 -9.90 -5.01
C ILE A 206 6.95 -11.03 -4.86
N HIS A 207 7.43 -12.26 -4.78
CA HIS A 207 6.59 -13.44 -4.60
C HIS A 207 6.83 -14.01 -3.20
N ALA A 208 5.80 -14.02 -2.37
CA ALA A 208 5.87 -14.47 -0.98
C ALA A 208 6.42 -15.90 -0.84
N ALA A 209 6.12 -16.78 -1.81
CA ALA A 209 6.62 -18.15 -1.82
C ALA A 209 8.14 -18.27 -2.06
N LEU A 210 8.74 -17.27 -2.70
CA LEU A 210 10.19 -17.28 -3.02
C LEU A 210 11.02 -16.45 -2.03
N LEU A 211 10.39 -15.72 -1.13
CA LEU A 211 11.10 -14.98 -0.09
C LEU A 211 11.81 -15.95 0.87
N ASP A 212 13.11 -15.77 1.03
CA ASP A 212 13.91 -16.53 1.99
C ASP A 212 14.67 -15.64 2.98
N ARG A 213 14.69 -14.28 2.77
CA ARG A 213 15.24 -13.31 3.70
C ARG A 213 14.59 -11.94 3.54
N ILE A 214 14.30 -11.31 4.66
CA ILE A 214 13.84 -9.92 4.75
C ILE A 214 14.78 -9.22 5.73
N THR A 215 15.43 -8.13 5.30
CA THR A 215 16.34 -7.35 6.14
C THR A 215 15.90 -5.89 6.16
N VAL A 216 15.77 -5.33 7.34
CA VAL A 216 15.57 -3.90 7.56
C VAL A 216 16.85 -3.32 8.13
N ARG A 217 17.41 -2.31 7.45
CA ARG A 217 18.57 -1.56 7.90
C ARG A 217 18.18 -0.16 8.36
N ASN A 218 18.94 0.37 9.29
CA ASN A 218 18.91 1.79 9.64
C ASN A 218 19.57 2.61 8.52
N GLY A 219 19.39 3.94 8.54
CA GLY A 219 20.00 4.83 7.59
C GLY A 219 21.54 4.80 7.56
N ASP A 220 22.18 4.42 8.67
CA ASP A 220 23.64 4.23 8.75
C ASP A 220 24.12 2.87 8.18
N GLY A 221 23.21 2.06 7.64
CA GLY A 221 23.48 0.75 7.06
C GLY A 221 23.53 -0.40 8.08
N SER A 222 23.46 -0.14 9.39
CA SER A 222 23.39 -1.20 10.39
C SER A 222 22.10 -2.00 10.28
N VAL A 223 22.18 -3.33 10.48
CA VAL A 223 20.99 -4.19 10.47
C VAL A 223 20.14 -3.90 11.71
N ARG A 224 18.89 -3.50 11.50
CA ARG A 224 17.89 -3.31 12.57
C ARG A 224 17.19 -4.61 12.90
N THR A 225 16.69 -5.28 11.87
CA THR A 225 15.98 -6.56 11.98
C THR A 225 16.25 -7.40 10.75
N GLU A 226 16.47 -8.68 10.96
CA GLU A 226 16.58 -9.63 9.85
C GLU A 226 15.82 -10.90 10.19
N TRP A 227 14.99 -11.33 9.26
CA TRP A 227 14.30 -12.61 9.25
C TRP A 227 14.82 -13.45 8.09
N LYS A 228 15.14 -14.69 8.37
CA LYS A 228 15.71 -15.62 7.38
C LYS A 228 15.01 -16.98 7.47
N LEU A 229 14.75 -17.57 6.30
CA LEU A 229 14.28 -18.94 6.21
C LEU A 229 15.41 -19.90 6.65
N ASN A 230 15.14 -20.79 7.57
CA ASN A 230 16.07 -21.85 8.02
C ASN A 230 15.81 -23.11 7.21
N GLY A 231 16.28 -23.12 5.95
CA GLY A 231 16.03 -24.19 5.00
C GLY A 231 15.92 -23.65 3.57
N SER A 232 15.18 -24.34 2.74
CA SER A 232 14.90 -23.99 1.34
C SER A 232 13.43 -23.63 1.16
N VAL A 233 13.14 -22.72 0.21
CA VAL A 233 11.76 -22.38 -0.19
C VAL A 233 10.99 -23.56 -0.78
N SER A 234 11.70 -24.61 -1.21
CA SER A 234 11.12 -25.85 -1.71
C SER A 234 10.77 -26.86 -0.62
N ASP A 235 11.16 -26.60 0.63
CA ASP A 235 10.86 -27.50 1.74
C ASP A 235 9.38 -27.42 2.09
N GLN A 236 8.77 -28.56 2.44
CA GLN A 236 7.33 -28.62 2.78
C GLN A 236 6.97 -27.76 3.97
N ASP A 237 7.91 -27.61 4.92
CA ASP A 237 7.76 -26.83 6.15
C ASP A 237 8.39 -25.42 6.03
N ALA A 238 8.69 -24.94 4.82
CA ALA A 238 9.35 -23.66 4.60
C ALA A 238 8.59 -22.47 5.26
N ALA A 239 7.26 -22.55 5.30
CA ALA A 239 6.44 -21.49 5.91
C ALA A 239 6.65 -21.37 7.42
N GLU A 240 7.00 -22.46 8.11
CA GLU A 240 7.13 -22.55 9.56
C GLU A 240 8.58 -22.35 10.05
N ASN A 241 9.57 -22.44 9.14
CA ASN A 241 11.00 -22.48 9.51
C ASN A 241 11.72 -21.13 9.41
N TRP A 242 11.06 -20.05 9.77
CA TRP A 242 11.69 -18.73 9.79
C TRP A 242 12.34 -18.44 11.15
N ILE A 243 13.52 -17.81 11.10
CA ILE A 243 14.25 -17.35 12.29
C ILE A 243 14.57 -15.86 12.19
N LEU A 244 14.50 -15.16 13.30
CA LEU A 244 15.19 -13.90 13.51
C LEU A 244 16.68 -14.16 13.59
N THR A 245 17.48 -13.38 12.90
CA THR A 245 18.96 -13.43 12.98
C THR A 245 19.55 -12.12 13.51
N ALA A 246 18.78 -11.05 13.52
CA ALA A 246 19.09 -9.77 14.15
C ALA A 246 17.82 -9.11 14.71
N PRO A 247 17.89 -8.42 15.85
CA PRO A 247 19.04 -8.16 16.72
C PRO A 247 19.42 -9.33 17.66
N PHE A 248 18.69 -10.42 17.59
CA PHE A 248 18.93 -11.67 18.32
C PHE A 248 18.53 -12.85 17.43
N THR A 249 19.04 -14.04 17.75
CA THR A 249 18.67 -15.25 17.00
C THR A 249 17.60 -16.02 17.79
N TYR A 250 16.43 -16.24 17.14
CA TYR A 250 15.30 -16.95 17.74
C TYR A 250 14.27 -17.34 16.68
N PRO A 251 13.52 -18.45 16.85
CA PRO A 251 12.43 -18.80 15.95
C PRO A 251 11.43 -17.65 15.80
N ALA A 252 11.01 -17.40 14.56
CA ALA A 252 10.00 -16.39 14.26
C ALA A 252 8.58 -16.98 14.40
N ASP A 253 7.65 -16.14 14.75
CA ASP A 253 6.24 -16.48 14.81
C ASP A 253 5.69 -16.68 13.40
N TYR A 254 4.95 -17.78 13.19
CA TYR A 254 4.40 -18.14 11.87
C TYR A 254 3.45 -17.07 11.31
N ASP A 255 2.50 -16.60 12.13
CA ASP A 255 1.50 -15.63 11.67
C ASP A 255 2.15 -14.27 11.39
N ALA A 256 3.11 -13.86 12.22
CA ALA A 256 3.88 -12.66 11.98
C ALA A 256 4.65 -12.74 10.66
N MET A 257 5.33 -13.85 10.38
CA MET A 257 6.07 -14.06 9.14
C MET A 257 5.14 -14.15 7.93
N LYS A 258 4.00 -14.82 8.06
CA LYS A 258 2.99 -14.86 7.01
C LYS A 258 2.53 -13.44 6.67
N ASN A 259 2.21 -12.62 7.67
CA ASN A 259 1.79 -11.23 7.45
C ASN A 259 2.89 -10.39 6.78
N LEU A 260 4.16 -10.53 7.17
CA LEU A 260 5.28 -9.84 6.53
C LEU A 260 5.44 -10.26 5.07
N LYS A 261 5.38 -11.55 4.77
CA LYS A 261 5.49 -12.08 3.40
C LYS A 261 4.34 -11.63 2.52
N ASP A 262 3.11 -11.71 3.01
CA ASP A 262 1.91 -11.24 2.31
C ASP A 262 1.95 -9.71 2.08
N SER A 263 2.52 -8.95 3.01
CA SER A 263 2.72 -7.51 2.88
C SER A 263 3.81 -7.18 1.86
N ALA A 264 4.89 -7.96 1.80
CA ALA A 264 5.95 -7.82 0.82
C ALA A 264 5.43 -8.00 -0.62
N GLU A 265 4.61 -9.01 -0.85
CA GLU A 265 4.00 -9.27 -2.16
C GLU A 265 3.04 -8.17 -2.61
N LYS A 266 2.45 -7.46 -1.66
CA LYS A 266 1.53 -6.34 -1.91
C LYS A 266 2.22 -4.98 -2.06
N LEU A 267 3.53 -4.88 -1.87
CA LEU A 267 4.25 -3.63 -2.07
C LEU A 267 4.11 -3.17 -3.53
N ARG A 268 3.75 -1.90 -3.69
CA ARG A 268 3.64 -1.26 -4.99
C ARG A 268 4.33 0.10 -4.93
N LEU A 269 5.12 0.40 -5.94
CA LEU A 269 5.62 1.74 -6.14
C LEU A 269 4.45 2.66 -6.50
N GLY A 270 4.55 3.91 -6.06
CA GLY A 270 3.60 4.96 -6.44
C GLY A 270 4.13 5.78 -7.60
N THR A 271 3.89 7.09 -7.58
CA THR A 271 4.27 8.01 -8.66
C THR A 271 5.79 8.10 -8.82
N TYR A 272 6.25 8.09 -10.05
CA TYR A 272 7.62 8.47 -10.41
C TYR A 272 7.86 9.96 -10.12
N ILE A 273 9.01 10.28 -9.51
CA ILE A 273 9.40 11.65 -9.16
C ILE A 273 10.49 12.17 -10.08
N GLY A 274 11.46 11.32 -10.39
CA GLY A 274 12.60 11.71 -11.23
C GLY A 274 13.78 10.75 -11.11
N PRO A 275 14.88 11.01 -11.85
CA PRO A 275 16.12 10.24 -11.72
C PRO A 275 16.80 10.55 -10.39
N ALA A 276 17.67 9.63 -9.95
CA ALA A 276 18.47 9.75 -8.72
C ALA A 276 19.65 10.75 -8.91
N ALA A 277 19.34 12.00 -9.16
CA ALA A 277 20.34 13.08 -9.17
C ALA A 277 20.68 13.52 -7.74
N ASP A 278 21.89 14.06 -7.54
CA ASP A 278 22.39 14.48 -6.22
C ASP A 278 21.46 15.45 -5.48
N GLU A 279 20.87 16.39 -6.21
CA GLU A 279 19.92 17.38 -5.67
C GLU A 279 18.63 16.69 -5.24
N SER A 280 18.02 15.90 -6.12
CA SER A 280 16.78 15.16 -5.86
C SER A 280 16.95 14.17 -4.70
N LEU A 281 18.09 13.47 -4.62
CA LEU A 281 18.40 12.58 -3.50
C LEU A 281 18.44 13.33 -2.16
N THR A 282 19.02 14.56 -2.16
CA THR A 282 19.07 15.39 -0.96
C THR A 282 17.67 15.90 -0.58
N GLU A 283 16.92 16.40 -1.56
CA GLU A 283 15.55 16.90 -1.36
C GLU A 283 14.58 15.83 -0.85
N CYS A 284 14.73 14.61 -1.35
CA CYS A 284 13.89 13.48 -0.92
C CYS A 284 14.39 12.77 0.35
N GLY A 285 15.52 13.22 0.94
CA GLY A 285 16.11 12.58 2.14
C GLY A 285 16.71 11.19 1.88
N LEU A 286 17.08 10.91 0.63
CA LEU A 286 17.60 9.61 0.19
C LEU A 286 19.12 9.51 0.30
N LYS A 287 19.85 10.63 0.53
CA LYS A 287 21.27 10.62 0.89
C LYS A 287 21.49 10.15 2.34
N ASP A 288 20.54 10.49 3.23
CA ASP A 288 20.51 10.04 4.61
C ASP A 288 19.17 9.31 4.80
N PRO A 289 19.04 8.07 4.31
CA PRO A 289 17.78 7.36 4.30
C PRO A 289 17.27 7.05 5.71
N THR A 290 15.97 6.97 5.89
CA THR A 290 15.35 6.58 7.17
C THR A 290 15.50 5.08 7.42
N ALA A 291 15.44 4.29 6.37
CA ALA A 291 15.64 2.84 6.39
C ALA A 291 15.96 2.31 4.99
N VAL A 292 16.54 1.11 4.95
CA VAL A 292 16.67 0.31 3.72
C VAL A 292 16.01 -1.04 3.96
N LEU A 293 15.08 -1.40 3.09
CA LEU A 293 14.39 -2.69 3.10
C LEU A 293 14.96 -3.55 1.97
N GLU A 294 15.57 -4.66 2.34
CA GLU A 294 16.12 -5.65 1.41
C GLU A 294 15.27 -6.93 1.48
N MET A 295 14.82 -7.40 0.33
CA MET A 295 14.05 -8.64 0.20
C MET A 295 14.77 -9.56 -0.76
N HIS A 296 15.30 -10.66 -0.25
CA HIS A 296 15.93 -11.70 -1.04
C HIS A 296 14.92 -12.76 -1.45
N LEU A 297 14.89 -13.08 -2.73
CA LEU A 297 14.03 -14.10 -3.32
C LEU A 297 14.92 -15.18 -3.89
N ALA A 298 14.74 -16.39 -3.41
CA ALA A 298 15.42 -17.58 -3.93
C ALA A 298 14.97 -17.89 -5.37
N LYS A 299 15.80 -18.60 -6.08
CA LYS A 299 15.40 -19.20 -7.36
C LYS A 299 14.28 -20.21 -7.14
N GLY A 300 13.26 -20.18 -8.00
CA GLY A 300 12.13 -21.11 -7.91
C GLY A 300 11.05 -20.81 -8.92
N SER A 301 9.93 -21.49 -8.81
CA SER A 301 8.79 -21.33 -9.71
C SER A 301 7.56 -20.88 -8.92
N THR A 302 6.77 -20.01 -9.53
CA THR A 302 5.45 -19.63 -9.01
C THR A 302 4.37 -20.05 -9.99
N GLY A 303 3.22 -20.51 -9.45
CA GLY A 303 2.07 -20.88 -10.26
C GLY A 303 0.90 -19.93 -10.01
N THR A 304 0.23 -19.53 -11.08
CA THR A 304 -1.00 -18.75 -11.03
C THR A 304 -2.10 -19.48 -11.79
N VAL A 305 -3.33 -19.41 -11.29
CA VAL A 305 -4.49 -19.91 -12.01
C VAL A 305 -4.99 -18.78 -12.92
N GLY A 306 -4.78 -18.93 -14.23
CA GLY A 306 -5.28 -17.98 -15.23
C GLY A 306 -6.81 -17.94 -15.29
N ALA A 307 -7.37 -16.95 -16.00
CA ALA A 307 -8.81 -16.69 -16.11
C ALA A 307 -9.63 -17.87 -16.67
N GLU A 308 -8.99 -18.78 -17.42
CA GLU A 308 -9.61 -19.99 -17.99
C GLU A 308 -9.38 -21.26 -17.15
N GLY A 309 -8.84 -21.13 -15.91
CA GLY A 309 -8.50 -22.25 -15.06
C GLY A 309 -7.23 -23.01 -15.49
N VAL A 310 -6.46 -22.46 -16.43
CA VAL A 310 -5.16 -22.98 -16.83
C VAL A 310 -4.14 -22.57 -15.78
N TYR A 311 -3.32 -23.53 -15.34
CA TYR A 311 -2.28 -23.28 -14.36
C TYR A 311 -1.00 -22.85 -15.09
N ASP A 312 -0.67 -21.57 -15.01
CA ASP A 312 0.54 -21.01 -15.58
C ASP A 312 1.66 -21.03 -14.55
N VAL A 313 2.83 -21.53 -14.95
CA VAL A 313 4.04 -21.60 -14.13
C VAL A 313 5.08 -20.63 -14.69
N ALA A 314 5.57 -19.75 -13.84
CA ALA A 314 6.67 -18.85 -14.16
C ALA A 314 7.92 -19.22 -13.34
N ASP A 315 9.07 -19.36 -14.01
CA ASP A 315 10.36 -19.59 -13.37
C ASP A 315 11.06 -18.27 -13.09
N TRP A 316 11.66 -18.19 -11.92
CA TRP A 316 12.32 -16.98 -11.41
C TRP A 316 13.77 -17.29 -11.02
N GLU A 317 14.67 -16.42 -11.44
CA GLU A 317 16.05 -16.45 -10.96
C GLU A 317 16.17 -15.78 -9.58
N GLU A 318 17.20 -16.17 -8.84
CA GLU A 318 17.55 -15.55 -7.55
C GLU A 318 17.79 -14.04 -7.71
N ARG A 319 17.19 -13.23 -6.83
CA ARG A 319 17.32 -11.78 -6.87
C ARG A 319 17.08 -11.13 -5.52
N THR A 320 17.62 -9.93 -5.37
CA THR A 320 17.33 -9.08 -4.20
C THR A 320 16.64 -7.79 -4.66
N LYS A 321 15.55 -7.44 -4.01
CA LYS A 321 14.89 -6.15 -4.15
C LYS A 321 15.32 -5.25 -3.01
N THR A 322 15.90 -4.09 -3.35
CA THR A 322 16.37 -3.10 -2.39
C THR A 322 15.55 -1.83 -2.53
N LEU A 323 14.87 -1.46 -1.46
CA LEU A 323 14.05 -0.26 -1.35
C LEU A 323 14.69 0.67 -0.33
N THR A 324 15.25 1.81 -0.79
CA THR A 324 15.84 2.81 0.09
C THR A 324 14.81 3.88 0.39
N LEU A 325 14.41 4.02 1.65
CA LEU A 325 13.35 4.90 2.11
C LEU A 325 13.91 6.26 2.52
N GLY A 326 13.39 7.32 1.92
CA GLY A 326 13.71 8.70 2.25
C GLY A 326 12.79 9.29 3.32
N LYS A 327 12.63 10.62 3.28
CA LYS A 327 11.71 11.31 4.18
C LYS A 327 10.26 11.16 3.70
N ALA A 328 9.30 11.44 4.59
CA ALA A 328 7.90 11.53 4.24
C ALA A 328 7.65 12.69 3.25
N LYS A 329 6.83 12.44 2.22
CA LYS A 329 6.29 13.44 1.29
C LYS A 329 4.99 14.06 1.81
N GLY A 330 4.45 13.54 2.88
CA GLY A 330 3.20 13.95 3.52
C GLY A 330 2.83 12.91 4.58
N GLU A 331 1.58 12.88 5.02
CA GLU A 331 1.14 11.98 6.08
C GLU A 331 1.04 10.51 5.64
N MET A 332 0.88 10.24 4.34
CA MET A 332 0.50 8.92 3.81
C MET A 332 1.56 8.32 2.88
N VAL A 333 2.60 9.06 2.54
CA VAL A 333 3.49 8.72 1.43
C VAL A 333 4.93 9.06 1.78
N ASP A 334 5.85 8.15 1.48
CA ASP A 334 7.29 8.33 1.63
C ASP A 334 7.97 8.40 0.26
N TYR A 335 9.13 9.06 0.18
CA TYR A 335 10.01 8.95 -0.96
C TYR A 335 10.80 7.64 -0.91
N LEU A 336 11.01 7.06 -2.07
CA LEU A 336 11.71 5.78 -2.24
C LEU A 336 12.67 5.86 -3.42
N LEU A 337 13.89 5.33 -3.24
CA LEU A 337 14.83 5.05 -4.32
C LEU A 337 14.77 3.56 -4.68
N TYR A 338 14.54 3.28 -5.95
CA TYR A 338 14.54 1.94 -6.52
C TYR A 338 15.16 1.97 -7.93
N GLU A 339 16.15 1.12 -8.19
CA GLU A 339 16.83 0.98 -9.48
C GLU A 339 17.29 2.32 -10.10
N GLY A 340 17.85 3.23 -9.28
CA GLY A 340 18.38 4.52 -9.73
C GLY A 340 17.32 5.60 -10.03
N LYS A 341 16.05 5.34 -9.72
CA LYS A 341 14.93 6.26 -9.89
C LYS A 341 14.21 6.49 -8.58
N ILE A 342 13.67 7.70 -8.43
CA ILE A 342 12.91 8.10 -7.23
C ILE A 342 11.42 7.93 -7.51
N TYR A 343 10.75 7.25 -6.59
CA TYR A 343 9.31 7.02 -6.59
C TYR A 343 8.70 7.47 -5.26
N THR A 344 7.40 7.45 -5.18
CA THR A 344 6.69 7.45 -3.92
C THR A 344 6.30 6.02 -3.54
N ILE A 345 6.03 5.80 -2.26
CA ILE A 345 5.46 4.55 -1.75
C ILE A 345 4.49 4.86 -0.61
N SER A 346 3.46 4.04 -0.42
CA SER A 346 2.56 4.19 0.71
C SER A 346 3.31 4.00 2.03
N HIS A 347 3.23 4.97 2.92
CA HIS A 347 3.80 4.91 4.27
C HIS A 347 3.33 3.64 5.02
N PHE A 348 2.03 3.34 4.98
CA PHE A 348 1.47 2.16 5.65
C PHE A 348 2.03 0.83 5.12
N SER A 349 2.34 0.77 3.82
CA SER A 349 2.89 -0.46 3.24
C SER A 349 4.30 -0.74 3.75
N VAL A 350 5.12 0.29 3.94
CA VAL A 350 6.52 0.13 4.39
C VAL A 350 6.64 0.12 5.92
N SER A 351 5.75 0.79 6.65
CA SER A 351 5.76 0.81 8.13
C SER A 351 5.58 -0.60 8.72
N THR A 352 4.87 -1.49 8.02
CA THR A 352 4.77 -2.91 8.38
C THR A 352 6.15 -3.57 8.59
N PHE A 353 7.19 -3.10 7.90
CA PHE A 353 8.56 -3.61 8.04
C PHE A 353 9.40 -2.72 8.95
N THR A 354 9.34 -1.41 8.73
CA THR A 354 10.25 -0.46 9.38
C THR A 354 9.86 -0.14 10.83
N GLU A 355 8.60 -0.33 11.22
CA GLU A 355 8.10 -0.07 12.57
C GLU A 355 7.83 -1.33 13.37
N THR A 356 7.89 -2.50 12.72
CA THR A 356 7.72 -3.78 13.42
C THR A 356 8.92 -4.05 14.33
N GLU A 357 8.66 -4.16 15.62
CA GLU A 357 9.66 -4.55 16.60
C GLU A 357 10.01 -6.03 16.43
N ALA A 358 11.32 -6.36 16.38
CA ALA A 358 11.80 -7.72 16.24
C ALA A 358 11.20 -8.69 17.28
N LEU A 359 11.04 -8.23 18.52
CA LEU A 359 10.48 -9.03 19.61
C LEU A 359 9.01 -9.40 19.41
N SER A 360 8.23 -8.58 18.67
CA SER A 360 6.83 -8.90 18.38
C SER A 360 6.67 -10.00 17.35
N THR A 361 7.72 -10.28 16.58
CA THR A 361 7.74 -11.35 15.56
C THR A 361 8.46 -12.62 16.06
N ALA A 362 8.86 -12.67 17.30
CA ALA A 362 9.45 -13.86 17.91
C ALA A 362 8.35 -14.85 18.34
N ALA A 363 8.56 -16.14 18.08
CA ALA A 363 7.62 -17.19 18.47
C ALA A 363 7.34 -17.19 19.96
N ARG A 364 6.07 -17.15 20.35
CA ARG A 364 5.65 -17.10 21.76
C ARG A 364 5.01 -18.37 22.25
N TYR A 365 4.68 -19.28 21.35
CA TYR A 365 4.14 -20.59 21.68
C TYR A 365 5.24 -21.63 21.57
N PRO A 366 5.69 -22.23 22.70
CA PRO A 366 6.70 -23.30 22.65
C PRO A 366 6.27 -24.48 21.79
N VAL A 367 4.97 -24.73 21.69
CA VAL A 367 4.37 -25.77 20.85
C VAL A 367 3.30 -25.10 19.98
N ALA A 368 3.52 -25.09 18.67
CA ALA A 368 2.57 -24.51 17.71
C ALA A 368 2.06 -25.55 16.69
N THR A 369 2.78 -26.63 16.48
CA THR A 369 2.47 -27.66 15.48
C THR A 369 1.22 -28.47 15.89
N PRO A 370 0.19 -28.57 15.06
CA PRO A 370 -1.00 -29.39 15.36
C PRO A 370 -0.66 -30.87 15.52
N LEU A 371 -1.33 -31.56 16.45
CA LEU A 371 -1.08 -32.99 16.75
C LEU A 371 -1.19 -33.88 15.50
N ASN A 372 -2.13 -33.60 14.62
CA ASN A 372 -2.35 -34.35 13.38
C ASN A 372 -1.23 -34.17 12.34
N SER A 373 -0.36 -33.19 12.50
CA SER A 373 0.82 -32.96 11.64
C SER A 373 2.06 -33.66 12.16
N LEU A 374 2.00 -34.31 13.33
CA LEU A 374 3.14 -35.00 13.93
C LEU A 374 3.19 -36.47 13.57
N GLU A 375 4.41 -37.02 13.43
CA GLU A 375 4.74 -38.45 13.43
C GLU A 375 4.94 -38.96 14.86
N SER A 376 5.61 -38.18 15.69
CA SER A 376 5.84 -38.54 17.10
C SER A 376 6.19 -37.37 17.99
N VAL A 377 5.93 -37.54 19.29
CA VAL A 377 6.45 -36.68 20.36
C VAL A 377 7.29 -37.54 21.30
N THR A 378 8.50 -37.09 21.61
CA THR A 378 9.35 -37.73 22.64
C THR A 378 9.49 -36.76 23.81
N ALA A 379 9.18 -37.24 25.02
CA ALA A 379 9.34 -36.49 26.27
C ALA A 379 10.47 -37.14 27.09
N GLU A 380 11.47 -36.33 27.43
CA GLU A 380 12.62 -36.69 28.26
C GLU A 380 12.59 -35.84 29.53
N ALA A 381 12.60 -36.43 30.69
CA ALA A 381 12.66 -35.72 31.97
C ALA A 381 13.84 -36.25 32.82
N ALA A 382 14.49 -35.34 33.54
CA ALA A 382 15.66 -35.67 34.32
C ALA A 382 15.37 -36.82 35.33
N GLY A 383 16.15 -37.88 35.25
CA GLY A 383 16.00 -39.05 36.10
C GLY A 383 14.84 -39.99 35.75
N LYS A 384 14.17 -39.80 34.62
CA LYS A 384 13.11 -40.71 34.10
C LYS A 384 13.56 -41.29 32.77
N GLU A 385 13.02 -42.46 32.43
CA GLU A 385 13.18 -43.04 31.07
C GLU A 385 12.39 -42.23 30.05
N PRO A 386 12.93 -42.00 28.84
CA PRO A 386 12.23 -41.31 27.77
C PRO A 386 10.90 -41.97 27.40
N VAL A 387 9.86 -41.16 27.18
CA VAL A 387 8.56 -41.64 26.72
C VAL A 387 8.33 -41.13 25.30
N ARG A 388 8.07 -42.08 24.38
CA ARG A 388 7.75 -41.75 22.98
C ARG A 388 6.28 -42.01 22.70
N TYR A 389 5.62 -41.01 22.17
CA TYR A 389 4.25 -41.09 21.64
C TYR A 389 4.34 -41.12 20.11
N GLY A 390 4.02 -42.30 19.54
CA GLY A 390 3.93 -42.46 18.09
C GLY A 390 2.50 -42.21 17.61
N LEU A 391 2.36 -41.52 16.49
CA LEU A 391 1.06 -41.18 15.90
C LEU A 391 0.95 -41.90 14.55
N VAL A 392 0.24 -43.02 14.54
CA VAL A 392 0.07 -43.89 13.38
C VAL A 392 -1.22 -43.59 12.68
N ARG A 393 -1.15 -43.13 11.41
CA ARG A 393 -2.32 -42.91 10.57
C ARG A 393 -2.87 -44.24 10.08
N ILE A 394 -4.19 -44.35 10.12
CA ILE A 394 -4.92 -45.53 9.65
C ILE A 394 -5.42 -45.19 8.24
N ASP A 395 -5.08 -46.01 7.23
CA ASP A 395 -5.59 -45.88 5.89
C ASP A 395 -7.11 -46.13 5.84
N GLU A 396 -7.82 -45.44 4.95
CA GLU A 396 -9.29 -45.53 4.81
C GLU A 396 -9.79 -46.97 4.55
N GLU A 397 -8.95 -47.83 3.95
CA GLU A 397 -9.26 -49.24 3.68
C GLU A 397 -9.27 -50.13 4.94
N GLN A 398 -8.78 -49.65 6.09
CA GLN A 398 -8.69 -50.35 7.36
C GLN A 398 -9.76 -49.89 8.38
N GLN A 399 -10.67 -49.00 7.98
CA GLN A 399 -11.75 -48.55 8.87
C GLN A 399 -12.85 -49.60 8.99
N GLU A 400 -13.17 -50.01 10.20
CA GLU A 400 -14.38 -50.79 10.47
C GLU A 400 -15.62 -49.91 10.18
N ASP A 401 -16.57 -50.52 9.44
CA ASP A 401 -17.80 -49.89 8.95
C ASP A 401 -18.59 -49.27 10.13
N GLY A 402 -18.73 -47.94 10.19
CA GLY A 402 -19.62 -47.26 11.13
C GLY A 402 -19.08 -46.03 11.87
N THR A 403 -17.82 -45.60 11.67
CA THR A 403 -17.27 -44.38 12.31
C THR A 403 -17.53 -43.14 11.48
N GLU A 404 -17.98 -42.04 12.09
CA GLU A 404 -18.17 -40.75 11.43
C GLU A 404 -16.83 -40.24 10.85
N LYS A 405 -16.87 -39.82 9.61
CA LYS A 405 -15.70 -39.18 8.92
C LYS A 405 -15.28 -37.90 9.64
N GLY A 406 -14.12 -37.91 10.29
CA GLY A 406 -13.56 -36.63 10.72
C GLY A 406 -12.35 -36.67 11.65
N GLU A 407 -12.32 -37.43 12.70
CA GLU A 407 -11.29 -37.25 13.75
C GLU A 407 -10.54 -38.51 14.23
N GLN A 408 -10.87 -39.69 13.77
CA GLN A 408 -10.37 -40.97 14.36
C GLN A 408 -9.39 -41.76 13.50
N ASN A 409 -8.69 -41.12 12.54
CA ASN A 409 -7.73 -41.82 11.66
C ASN A 409 -6.31 -41.92 12.25
N ILE A 410 -6.13 -41.61 13.55
CA ILE A 410 -4.82 -41.65 14.20
C ILE A 410 -4.87 -42.54 15.44
N ARG A 411 -4.00 -43.58 15.49
CA ARG A 411 -3.74 -44.35 16.70
C ARG A 411 -2.52 -43.76 17.43
N CYS A 412 -2.62 -43.66 18.75
CA CYS A 412 -1.52 -43.24 19.60
C CYS A 412 -0.84 -44.45 20.26
N LEU A 413 0.48 -44.52 20.17
CA LEU A 413 1.31 -45.54 20.79
C LEU A 413 2.24 -44.92 21.81
N ARG A 414 2.15 -45.22 23.08
CA ARG A 414 3.10 -44.86 24.12
C ARG A 414 4.13 -45.96 24.30
N ASN A 415 5.37 -45.71 23.93
CA ASN A 415 6.46 -46.70 23.91
C ASN A 415 6.08 -48.01 23.18
N GLY A 416 5.24 -47.93 22.18
CA GLY A 416 4.76 -49.07 21.38
C GLY A 416 3.45 -49.71 21.88
N GLU A 417 2.94 -49.33 23.03
CA GLU A 417 1.64 -49.78 23.54
C GLU A 417 0.54 -48.79 23.16
N GLU A 418 -0.60 -49.26 22.68
CA GLU A 418 -1.75 -48.42 22.26
C GLU A 418 -2.40 -47.78 23.46
N ILE A 419 -2.65 -46.46 23.37
CA ILE A 419 -3.35 -45.63 24.34
C ILE A 419 -4.46 -44.83 23.66
N PRO A 420 -5.54 -44.44 24.41
CA PRO A 420 -6.62 -43.66 23.83
C PRO A 420 -6.10 -42.32 23.23
N TYR A 421 -6.44 -42.04 21.97
CA TYR A 421 -6.09 -40.82 21.26
C TYR A 421 -6.54 -39.56 22.02
N GLU A 422 -7.80 -39.58 22.51
CA GLU A 422 -8.41 -38.45 23.19
C GLU A 422 -7.62 -38.02 24.45
N THR A 423 -6.97 -38.97 25.11
CA THR A 423 -6.16 -38.68 26.31
C THR A 423 -4.91 -37.90 25.92
N VAL A 424 -4.25 -38.30 24.82
CA VAL A 424 -3.08 -37.60 24.28
C VAL A 424 -3.47 -36.24 23.68
N ALA A 425 -4.56 -36.23 22.90
CA ALA A 425 -5.07 -35.02 22.26
C ALA A 425 -5.41 -33.93 23.30
N ALA A 426 -6.15 -34.28 24.35
CA ALA A 426 -6.53 -33.35 25.40
C ALA A 426 -5.34 -32.80 26.21
N ALA A 427 -4.26 -33.58 26.37
CA ALA A 427 -3.03 -33.11 27.00
C ALA A 427 -2.24 -32.21 26.03
N TYR A 428 -2.16 -32.60 24.76
CA TYR A 428 -1.48 -31.86 23.73
C TYR A 428 -2.14 -30.51 23.43
N GLU A 429 -3.48 -30.45 23.36
CA GLU A 429 -4.22 -29.20 23.21
C GLU A 429 -3.88 -28.19 24.30
N ARG A 430 -3.67 -28.65 25.55
CA ARG A 430 -3.20 -27.76 26.63
C ARG A 430 -1.79 -27.24 26.36
N MET A 431 -0.88 -28.06 25.80
CA MET A 431 0.46 -27.62 25.42
C MET A 431 0.40 -26.55 24.33
N LEU A 432 -0.52 -26.64 23.36
CA LEU A 432 -0.71 -25.63 22.32
C LEU A 432 -1.17 -24.27 22.86
N THR A 433 -1.76 -24.21 24.03
CA THR A 433 -2.22 -22.95 24.66
C THR A 433 -1.15 -22.27 25.52
N VAL A 434 -0.03 -22.94 25.76
CA VAL A 434 1.05 -22.39 26.59
C VAL A 434 1.77 -21.27 25.86
N THR A 435 1.87 -20.12 26.52
CA THR A 435 2.61 -18.97 26.01
C THR A 435 3.77 -18.60 26.94
N VAL A 436 4.80 -18.03 26.37
CA VAL A 436 5.91 -17.48 27.17
C VAL A 436 5.46 -16.24 27.95
N SER A 437 6.00 -16.05 29.15
CA SER A 437 5.60 -14.98 30.09
C SER A 437 6.42 -13.72 29.91
N GLY A 438 7.72 -13.83 29.62
CA GLY A 438 8.58 -12.66 29.47
C GLY A 438 9.97 -13.00 28.95
N LYS A 439 10.74 -11.95 28.60
CA LYS A 439 12.10 -12.07 28.08
C LYS A 439 13.10 -12.35 29.20
N ILE A 440 14.03 -13.27 28.95
CA ILE A 440 15.16 -13.59 29.85
C ILE A 440 16.14 -12.40 29.82
N PRO A 441 16.68 -12.00 30.98
CA PRO A 441 17.71 -10.96 31.06
C PRO A 441 18.99 -11.36 30.30
N GLU A 442 19.68 -10.36 29.76
CA GLU A 442 20.97 -10.56 29.12
C GLU A 442 21.98 -11.12 30.10
N GLY A 443 22.79 -12.07 29.61
CA GLY A 443 23.82 -12.71 30.43
C GLY A 443 23.32 -13.88 31.29
N PHE A 444 22.05 -14.25 31.21
CA PHE A 444 21.56 -15.47 31.88
C PHE A 444 22.25 -16.70 31.28
N VAL A 445 22.78 -17.55 32.13
CA VAL A 445 23.38 -18.84 31.74
C VAL A 445 22.46 -19.95 32.21
N PRO A 446 21.82 -20.70 31.31
CA PRO A 446 20.90 -21.76 31.67
C PRO A 446 21.66 -22.93 32.31
N GLN A 447 20.99 -23.58 33.24
CA GLN A 447 21.40 -24.91 33.73
C GLN A 447 21.00 -25.97 32.69
N GLU A 448 21.38 -27.23 32.97
CA GLU A 448 20.93 -28.37 32.17
C GLU A 448 19.40 -28.47 32.17
N ALA A 449 18.82 -28.79 31.01
CA ALA A 449 17.38 -28.91 30.89
C ALA A 449 16.85 -30.08 31.76
N HIS A 450 15.87 -29.77 32.58
CA HIS A 450 15.19 -30.82 33.40
C HIS A 450 14.10 -31.54 32.59
N THR A 451 13.58 -30.93 31.50
CA THR A 451 12.57 -31.51 30.60
C THR A 451 12.92 -31.12 29.18
N LYS A 452 12.76 -32.10 28.25
CA LYS A 452 12.93 -31.87 26.83
C LYS A 452 11.81 -32.59 26.07
N TYR A 453 11.19 -31.87 25.16
CA TYR A 453 10.26 -32.41 24.18
C TYR A 453 10.89 -32.35 22.79
N THR A 454 10.72 -33.46 22.03
CA THR A 454 11.10 -33.52 20.63
C THR A 454 9.89 -33.88 19.82
N PHE A 455 9.44 -32.97 18.97
CA PHE A 455 8.31 -33.13 18.06
C PHE A 455 8.85 -33.43 16.68
N ARG A 456 8.37 -34.53 16.07
CA ARG A 456 8.74 -34.89 14.71
C ARG A 456 7.52 -34.81 13.83
N THR A 457 7.59 -34.02 12.75
CA THR A 457 6.47 -33.85 11.80
C THR A 457 6.47 -34.95 10.78
N VAL A 458 5.32 -35.15 10.12
CA VAL A 458 5.17 -36.13 9.01
C VAL A 458 5.97 -35.73 7.77
N SER A 459 6.30 -34.45 7.60
CA SER A 459 7.19 -33.93 6.59
C SER A 459 8.68 -34.23 6.86
N GLY A 460 9.01 -34.73 8.08
CA GLY A 460 10.36 -35.07 8.51
C GLY A 460 11.07 -33.96 9.27
N GLY A 461 10.40 -32.81 9.47
CA GLY A 461 10.89 -31.72 10.32
C GLY A 461 11.00 -32.15 11.80
N THR A 462 11.84 -31.49 12.56
CA THR A 462 12.01 -31.73 13.99
C THR A 462 12.03 -30.39 14.71
N HIS A 463 11.19 -30.27 15.74
CA HIS A 463 11.13 -29.13 16.64
C HIS A 463 11.47 -29.59 18.07
N THR A 464 12.24 -28.82 18.81
CA THR A 464 12.65 -29.13 20.19
C THR A 464 12.28 -28.03 21.15
N VAL A 465 11.76 -28.42 22.32
CA VAL A 465 11.49 -27.52 23.45
C VAL A 465 12.20 -28.07 24.68
N GLU A 466 13.15 -27.29 25.20
CA GLU A 466 13.88 -27.62 26.42
C GLU A 466 13.50 -26.63 27.55
N LEU A 467 13.22 -27.14 28.72
CA LEU A 467 12.89 -26.36 29.93
C LEU A 467 14.05 -26.43 30.93
N CYS A 468 14.57 -25.26 31.28
CA CYS A 468 15.66 -25.11 32.23
C CYS A 468 15.21 -24.25 33.43
N ASP A 469 15.67 -24.53 34.62
CA ASP A 469 15.36 -23.68 35.78
C ASP A 469 15.79 -22.23 35.53
N PHE A 470 14.85 -21.26 35.65
CA PHE A 470 15.12 -19.84 35.56
C PHE A 470 15.07 -19.20 36.96
N ASP A 471 13.98 -19.38 37.68
CA ASP A 471 13.82 -18.95 39.08
C ASP A 471 12.87 -19.90 39.82
N GLY A 472 12.43 -19.55 41.05
CA GLY A 472 11.58 -20.40 41.85
C GLY A 472 10.21 -20.74 41.25
N ILE A 473 9.74 -19.96 40.29
CA ILE A 473 8.38 -20.07 39.70
C ILE A 473 8.36 -20.10 38.17
N HIS A 474 9.51 -19.94 37.51
CA HIS A 474 9.62 -19.91 36.04
C HIS A 474 10.69 -20.87 35.55
N ASP A 475 10.47 -21.36 34.32
CA ASP A 475 11.46 -22.07 33.53
C ASP A 475 11.87 -21.23 32.31
N ALA A 476 13.17 -21.18 32.04
CA ALA A 476 13.67 -20.67 30.77
C ALA A 476 13.37 -21.66 29.67
N VAL A 477 12.85 -21.17 28.53
CA VAL A 477 12.48 -21.99 27.39
C VAL A 477 13.52 -21.87 26.29
N LYS A 478 14.00 -23.02 25.83
CA LYS A 478 14.88 -23.11 24.68
C LYS A 478 14.15 -23.82 23.56
N MET A 479 13.86 -23.09 22.46
CA MET A 479 13.18 -23.59 21.28
C MET A 479 14.20 -23.75 20.16
N ASP A 480 14.32 -24.96 19.62
CA ASP A 480 15.28 -25.32 18.56
C ASP A 480 16.71 -24.85 18.81
N GLY A 481 17.15 -24.92 20.07
CA GLY A 481 18.46 -24.49 20.48
C GLY A 481 18.58 -23.00 20.86
N TYR A 482 17.56 -22.18 20.64
CA TYR A 482 17.56 -20.75 20.94
C TYR A 482 16.76 -20.41 22.19
N MET A 483 17.30 -19.54 23.03
CA MET A 483 16.70 -19.14 24.30
C MET A 483 16.47 -17.62 24.31
N LEU A 484 15.25 -17.20 24.57
CA LEU A 484 14.87 -15.79 24.63
C LEU A 484 13.87 -15.50 25.74
N PHE A 485 13.01 -16.46 26.06
CA PHE A 485 11.87 -16.28 26.95
C PHE A 485 11.87 -17.28 28.10
N TYR A 486 11.06 -16.96 29.10
CA TYR A 486 10.70 -17.88 30.18
C TYR A 486 9.18 -18.07 30.25
N LEU A 487 8.73 -19.13 30.86
CA LEU A 487 7.32 -19.43 31.16
C LEU A 487 7.14 -19.83 32.61
N ILE A 488 5.89 -19.89 33.08
CA ILE A 488 5.56 -20.35 34.43
C ILE A 488 5.84 -21.86 34.53
N LYS A 489 6.51 -22.30 35.61
CA LYS A 489 6.73 -23.72 35.91
C LYS A 489 5.41 -24.48 35.88
N ASP A 490 5.47 -25.72 35.45
CA ASP A 490 4.27 -26.59 35.21
C ASP A 490 3.28 -26.06 34.17
N GLY A 491 3.64 -24.96 33.42
CA GLY A 491 2.85 -24.49 32.29
C GLY A 491 2.77 -25.53 31.16
N MET A 492 3.90 -26.22 30.90
CA MET A 492 3.93 -27.34 29.94
C MET A 492 3.41 -28.61 30.63
N THR A 493 2.20 -29.03 30.32
CA THR A 493 1.57 -30.25 30.86
C THR A 493 2.33 -31.48 30.42
N GLU A 494 2.61 -32.42 31.34
CA GLU A 494 3.13 -33.74 30.97
C GLU A 494 2.09 -34.50 30.12
N LEU A 495 2.58 -35.12 29.03
CA LEU A 495 1.77 -36.06 28.27
C LEU A 495 1.51 -37.32 29.09
N PRO A 496 0.33 -37.96 28.94
CA PRO A 496 -0.12 -39.09 29.79
C PRO A 496 0.72 -40.34 29.66
#